data_e596c23d2ce602d6c1f57311a4ff4724
#
_entry.id   e596c23d2ce602d6c1f57311a4ff4724
#
_cell.length_a   1.000
_cell.length_b   1.000
_cell.length_c   1.000
_cell.angle_alpha   90.00
_cell.angle_beta   90.00
_cell.angle_gamma   90.00
#
_symmetry.space_group_name_H-M   'P 1'
#
loop_
_entity.id
_entity.type
_entity.pdbx_description
1 polymer ?
#
loop_
_entity_poly.entity_id
_entity_poly.type
_entity_poly.pdbx_seq_one_letter_code
_entity_poly.pdbx_strand_id
1 'polypeptide(L)'
;MSLEISISRLLKPLKSLSPKNVMLFLAILGPGIITANVDNDAGGITTYSLAAANYGYAILWMMIPTTIALVVVQEMCARMGAVTGKGLSDLIRESFGVKVTFYVMIALLLTNMGNSISEFAGIAASLEIFGINKFVSVPVCAVLVWLLPMR
;
A
#
# COMPACT_ATOMS: atom_id res chain seq x y z
N MET A 1 36.31 -15.72 -11.23
CA MET A 1 35.67 -17.06 -11.30
C MET A 1 34.52 -17.25 -10.31
N SER A 2 34.36 -16.44 -9.25
CA SER A 2 33.28 -16.57 -8.26
C SER A 2 32.02 -15.74 -8.56
N LEU A 3 32.10 -14.67 -9.33
CA LEU A 3 30.96 -13.78 -9.69
C LEU A 3 30.07 -14.35 -10.79
N GLU A 4 30.62 -15.10 -11.77
CA GLU A 4 29.81 -15.70 -12.84
C GLU A 4 28.93 -16.84 -12.36
N ILE A 5 29.37 -17.57 -11.31
CA ILE A 5 28.58 -18.67 -10.72
C ILE A 5 27.36 -18.11 -9.96
N SER A 6 27.45 -16.89 -9.41
CA SER A 6 26.36 -16.23 -8.68
C SER A 6 25.25 -15.75 -9.64
N ILE A 7 25.62 -15.17 -10.76
CA ILE A 7 24.67 -14.61 -11.75
C ILE A 7 23.94 -15.76 -12.47
N SER A 8 24.62 -16.85 -12.78
CA SER A 8 24.00 -18.03 -13.40
C SER A 8 22.98 -18.74 -12.50
N ARG A 9 23.15 -18.67 -11.17
CA ARG A 9 22.16 -19.19 -10.20
C ARG A 9 20.93 -18.28 -10.07
N LEU A 10 21.10 -16.98 -10.20
CA LEU A 10 19.98 -16.02 -10.19
C LEU A 10 19.15 -16.05 -11.48
N LEU A 11 19.76 -16.43 -12.60
CA LEU A 11 19.08 -16.51 -13.91
C LEU A 11 18.45 -17.87 -14.19
N LYS A 12 18.73 -18.90 -13.37
CA LYS A 12 18.12 -20.23 -13.52
C LYS A 12 16.59 -20.28 -13.46
N PRO A 13 15.89 -19.48 -12.63
CA PRO A 13 14.43 -19.47 -12.62
C PRO A 13 13.79 -18.87 -13.88
N LEU A 14 14.50 -18.04 -14.62
CA LEU A 14 13.97 -17.41 -15.85
C LEU A 14 13.94 -18.34 -17.06
N LYS A 15 14.65 -19.47 -17.02
CA LYS A 15 14.79 -20.38 -18.17
C LYS A 15 13.74 -21.48 -18.24
N SER A 16 12.84 -21.57 -17.26
CA SER A 16 11.71 -22.51 -17.29
C SER A 16 10.40 -21.73 -17.20
N LEU A 17 10.03 -21.05 -18.28
CA LEU A 17 8.70 -20.49 -18.51
C LEU A 17 7.67 -21.60 -18.75
N SER A 18 7.56 -22.55 -17.82
CA SER A 18 6.41 -23.43 -17.76
C SER A 18 5.19 -22.59 -17.37
N PRO A 19 4.01 -22.78 -18.00
CA PRO A 19 2.80 -22.04 -17.66
C PRO A 19 2.46 -22.13 -16.17
N LYS A 20 2.86 -23.22 -15.49
CA LYS A 20 2.73 -23.37 -14.03
C LYS A 20 3.62 -22.37 -13.24
N ASN A 21 4.83 -22.10 -13.70
CA ASN A 21 5.75 -21.18 -13.02
C ASN A 21 5.33 -19.71 -13.23
N VAL A 22 4.76 -19.41 -14.38
CA VAL A 22 4.17 -18.08 -14.65
C VAL A 22 2.94 -17.85 -13.77
N MET A 23 2.08 -18.87 -13.63
CA MET A 23 0.90 -18.78 -12.77
C MET A 23 1.28 -18.67 -11.29
N LEU A 24 2.30 -19.38 -10.83
CA LEU A 24 2.84 -19.27 -9.48
C LEU A 24 3.45 -17.88 -9.23
N PHE A 25 4.21 -17.36 -10.19
CA PHE A 25 4.77 -16.02 -10.14
C PHE A 25 3.69 -14.95 -10.07
N LEU A 26 2.64 -15.06 -10.88
CA LEU A 26 1.47 -14.15 -10.83
C LEU A 26 0.69 -14.28 -9.52
N ALA A 27 0.57 -15.47 -8.97
CA ALA A 27 -0.08 -15.68 -7.67
C ALA A 27 0.71 -15.05 -6.50
N ILE A 28 2.03 -15.03 -6.58
CA ILE A 28 2.89 -14.37 -5.58
C ILE A 28 2.93 -12.85 -5.79
N LEU A 29 2.95 -12.41 -7.06
CA LEU A 29 2.91 -10.98 -7.41
C LEU A 29 1.56 -10.33 -7.12
N GLY A 30 0.46 -11.08 -7.18
CA GLY A 30 -0.89 -10.54 -6.99
C GLY A 30 -1.04 -9.72 -5.71
N PRO A 31 -0.73 -10.26 -4.53
CA PRO A 31 -0.74 -9.51 -3.28
C PRO A 31 0.17 -8.29 -3.29
N GLY A 32 1.37 -8.39 -3.88
CA GLY A 32 2.31 -7.28 -4.00
C GLY A 32 1.80 -6.14 -4.89
N ILE A 33 1.15 -6.47 -6.01
CA ILE A 33 0.52 -5.48 -6.89
C ILE A 33 -0.64 -4.77 -6.17
N ILE A 34 -1.45 -5.53 -5.43
CA ILE A 34 -2.56 -4.96 -4.65
C ILE A 34 -2.00 -3.99 -3.60
N THR A 35 -0.98 -4.41 -2.83
CA THR A 35 -0.35 -3.58 -1.79
C THR A 35 0.26 -2.31 -2.37
N ALA A 36 0.96 -2.41 -3.52
CA ALA A 36 1.55 -1.25 -4.19
C ALA A 36 0.49 -0.23 -4.68
N ASN A 37 -0.71 -0.71 -5.06
CA ASN A 37 -1.80 0.19 -5.43
C ASN A 37 -2.50 0.82 -4.21
N VAL A 38 -2.51 0.15 -3.06
CA VAL A 38 -3.07 0.70 -1.82
C VAL A 38 -2.27 1.90 -1.31
N ASP A 39 -0.96 1.92 -1.53
CA ASP A 39 -0.09 3.05 -1.17
C ASP A 39 -0.33 4.32 -2.03
N ASN A 40 -1.09 4.21 -3.11
CA ASN A 40 -1.36 5.31 -4.03
C ASN A 40 -2.76 5.90 -3.78
N ASP A 41 -2.92 6.47 -2.60
CA ASP A 41 -4.18 7.00 -2.10
C ASP A 41 -4.57 8.36 -2.73
N ALA A 42 -5.86 8.73 -2.67
CA ALA A 42 -6.37 9.98 -3.21
C ALA A 42 -5.77 11.20 -2.49
N GLY A 43 -5.47 11.09 -1.20
CA GLY A 43 -4.81 12.12 -0.40
C GLY A 43 -3.38 12.37 -0.86
N GLY A 44 -2.62 11.30 -1.11
CA GLY A 44 -1.26 11.34 -1.64
C GLY A 44 -1.19 12.00 -3.02
N ILE A 45 -2.04 11.56 -3.95
CA ILE A 45 -2.11 12.15 -5.30
C ILE A 45 -2.38 13.66 -5.24
N THR A 46 -3.34 14.09 -4.40
CA THR A 46 -3.67 15.51 -4.23
C THR A 46 -2.49 16.29 -3.64
N THR A 47 -1.82 15.75 -2.62
CA THR A 47 -0.67 16.37 -1.96
C THR A 47 0.49 16.55 -2.94
N TYR A 48 0.83 15.51 -3.71
CA TYR A 48 1.90 15.58 -4.70
C TYR A 48 1.56 16.55 -5.84
N SER A 49 0.31 16.58 -6.27
CA SER A 49 -0.16 17.52 -7.31
C SER A 49 -0.05 18.97 -6.84
N LEU A 50 -0.49 19.27 -5.61
CA LEU A 50 -0.37 20.60 -5.02
C LEU A 50 1.09 21.00 -4.79
N ALA A 51 1.92 20.09 -4.32
CA ALA A 51 3.34 20.32 -4.14
C ALA A 51 4.02 20.62 -5.48
N ALA A 52 3.72 19.84 -6.53
CA ALA A 52 4.25 20.09 -7.87
C ALA A 52 3.77 21.42 -8.46
N ALA A 53 2.52 21.79 -8.23
CA ALA A 53 1.97 23.07 -8.68
C ALA A 53 2.66 24.28 -8.01
N ASN A 54 3.03 24.17 -6.74
CA ASN A 54 3.67 25.27 -6.00
C ASN A 54 5.19 25.33 -6.18
N TYR A 55 5.87 24.20 -6.26
CA TYR A 55 7.34 24.12 -6.26
C TYR A 55 7.93 23.60 -7.57
N GLY A 56 7.09 23.18 -8.51
CA GLY A 56 7.55 22.63 -9.79
C GLY A 56 8.49 21.43 -9.60
N TYR A 57 9.51 21.36 -10.45
CA TYR A 57 10.49 20.25 -10.40
C TYR A 57 11.45 20.30 -9.21
N ALA A 58 11.50 21.42 -8.47
CA ALA A 58 12.40 21.55 -7.33
C ALA A 58 12.11 20.54 -6.20
N ILE A 59 10.89 19.99 -6.15
CA ILE A 59 10.52 19.02 -5.11
C ILE A 59 10.87 17.56 -5.45
N LEU A 60 11.27 17.28 -6.70
CA LEU A 60 11.55 15.91 -7.15
C LEU A 60 12.68 15.21 -6.36
N TRP A 61 13.64 15.98 -5.86
CA TRP A 61 14.71 15.41 -5.04
C TRP A 61 14.20 14.74 -3.76
N MET A 62 13.07 15.21 -3.22
CA MET A 62 12.45 14.61 -2.01
C MET A 62 11.94 13.19 -2.25
N MET A 63 11.68 12.80 -3.49
CA MET A 63 11.25 11.44 -3.80
C MET A 63 12.31 10.40 -3.44
N ILE A 64 13.60 10.75 -3.57
CA ILE A 64 14.69 9.82 -3.24
C ILE A 64 14.70 9.46 -1.76
N PRO A 65 14.83 10.43 -0.80
CA PRO A 65 14.85 10.11 0.62
C PRO A 65 13.52 9.51 1.10
N THR A 66 12.38 9.95 0.53
CA THR A 66 11.08 9.38 0.88
C THR A 66 10.97 7.92 0.47
N THR A 67 11.43 7.56 -0.73
CA THR A 67 11.45 6.17 -1.19
C THR A 67 12.35 5.30 -0.32
N ILE A 68 13.54 5.79 0.04
CA ILE A 68 14.46 5.06 0.92
C ILE A 68 13.80 4.84 2.30
N ALA A 69 13.21 5.89 2.87
CA ALA A 69 12.52 5.79 4.16
C ALA A 69 11.36 4.79 4.11
N LEU A 70 10.56 4.81 3.05
CA LEU A 70 9.45 3.88 2.85
C LEU A 70 9.94 2.43 2.78
N VAL A 71 10.97 2.14 1.98
CA VAL A 71 11.55 0.80 1.86
C VAL A 71 12.04 0.30 3.21
N VAL A 72 12.76 1.13 3.97
CA VAL A 72 13.27 0.75 5.29
C VAL A 72 12.13 0.44 6.27
N VAL A 73 11.11 1.29 6.33
CA VAL A 73 9.98 1.10 7.25
C VAL A 73 9.18 -0.15 6.87
N GLN A 74 8.90 -0.36 5.59
CA GLN A 74 8.17 -1.55 5.13
C GLN A 74 8.95 -2.84 5.38
N GLU A 75 10.28 -2.83 5.16
CA GLU A 75 11.12 -3.98 5.48
C GLU A 75 11.11 -4.29 6.99
N MET A 76 11.20 -3.27 7.83
CA MET A 76 11.13 -3.45 9.29
C MET A 76 9.80 -4.07 9.72
N CYS A 77 8.68 -3.57 9.20
CA CYS A 77 7.34 -4.11 9.49
C CYS A 77 7.18 -5.55 9.00
N ALA A 78 7.61 -5.84 7.77
CA ALA A 78 7.57 -7.18 7.20
C ALA A 78 8.42 -8.17 8.01
N ARG A 79 9.63 -7.77 8.39
CA ARG A 79 10.54 -8.58 9.21
C ARG A 79 9.98 -8.84 10.60
N MET A 80 9.39 -7.83 11.25
CA MET A 80 8.72 -8.01 12.54
C MET A 80 7.59 -9.04 12.42
N GLY A 81 6.70 -8.91 11.44
CA GLY A 81 5.62 -9.86 11.22
C GLY A 81 6.10 -11.28 10.94
N ALA A 82 7.12 -11.43 10.08
CA ALA A 82 7.67 -12.73 9.70
C ALA A 82 8.37 -13.46 10.86
N VAL A 83 9.10 -12.72 11.69
CA VAL A 83 9.88 -13.31 12.81
C VAL A 83 9.00 -13.60 14.02
N THR A 84 8.07 -12.70 14.36
CA THR A 84 7.26 -12.82 15.57
C THR A 84 5.97 -13.63 15.34
N GLY A 85 5.47 -13.69 14.10
CA GLY A 85 4.15 -14.25 13.77
C GLY A 85 2.99 -13.51 14.42
N LYS A 86 3.23 -12.30 14.96
CA LYS A 86 2.26 -11.50 15.71
C LYS A 86 1.88 -10.23 14.95
N GLY A 87 0.67 -9.74 15.20
CA GLY A 87 0.24 -8.45 14.71
C GLY A 87 0.87 -7.28 15.48
N LEU A 88 0.84 -6.08 14.89
CA LEU A 88 1.40 -4.88 15.51
C LEU A 88 0.75 -4.58 16.87
N SER A 89 -0.56 -4.78 17.01
CA SER A 89 -1.31 -4.59 18.25
C SER A 89 -0.81 -5.48 19.39
N ASP A 90 -0.46 -6.74 19.08
CA ASP A 90 0.07 -7.68 20.07
C ASP A 90 1.47 -7.29 20.53
N LEU A 91 2.32 -6.85 19.59
CA LEU A 91 3.67 -6.38 19.91
C LEU A 91 3.66 -5.11 20.77
N ILE A 92 2.78 -4.16 20.46
CA ILE A 92 2.60 -2.95 21.27
C ILE A 92 2.09 -3.31 22.68
N ARG A 93 1.13 -4.24 22.76
CA ARG A 93 0.59 -4.69 24.03
C ARG A 93 1.61 -5.38 24.91
N GLU A 94 2.47 -6.19 24.33
CA GLU A 94 3.56 -6.87 25.05
C GLU A 94 4.65 -5.89 25.53
N SER A 95 4.94 -4.86 24.74
CA SER A 95 6.01 -3.91 25.04
C SER A 95 5.56 -2.76 25.95
N PHE A 96 4.36 -2.23 25.76
CA PHE A 96 3.87 -1.00 26.40
C PHE A 96 2.62 -1.20 27.26
N GLY A 97 2.04 -2.40 27.25
CA GLY A 97 0.87 -2.75 28.03
C GLY A 97 -0.47 -2.31 27.39
N VAL A 98 -1.57 -2.75 28.02
CA VAL A 98 -2.93 -2.66 27.46
C VAL A 98 -3.42 -1.22 27.28
N LYS A 99 -3.09 -0.31 28.21
CA LYS A 99 -3.57 1.09 28.14
C LYS A 99 -3.01 1.81 26.94
N VAL A 100 -1.71 1.70 26.69
CA VAL A 100 -1.07 2.34 25.54
C VAL A 100 -1.60 1.75 24.24
N THR A 101 -1.73 0.43 24.17
CA THR A 101 -2.30 -0.25 23.00
C THR A 101 -3.71 0.25 22.69
N PHE A 102 -4.55 0.42 23.70
CA PHE A 102 -5.92 0.90 23.52
C PHE A 102 -5.95 2.29 22.85
N TYR A 103 -5.15 3.25 23.34
CA TYR A 103 -5.10 4.60 22.75
C TYR A 103 -4.52 4.57 21.32
N VAL A 104 -3.47 3.78 21.08
CA VAL A 104 -2.88 3.63 19.75
C VAL A 104 -3.88 3.02 18.77
N MET A 105 -4.63 2.01 19.19
CA MET A 105 -5.65 1.37 18.33
C MET A 105 -6.82 2.30 18.03
N ILE A 106 -7.25 3.12 18.99
CA ILE A 106 -8.26 4.17 18.72
C ILE A 106 -7.73 5.20 17.73
N ALA A 107 -6.50 5.67 17.91
CA ALA A 107 -5.89 6.62 17.00
C ALA A 107 -5.79 6.05 15.57
N LEU A 108 -5.38 4.78 15.43
CA LEU A 108 -5.35 4.07 14.15
C LEU A 108 -6.75 3.95 13.53
N LEU A 109 -7.76 3.62 14.33
CA LEU A 109 -9.15 3.55 13.86
C LEU A 109 -9.61 4.89 13.29
N LEU A 110 -9.41 5.97 14.03
CA LEU A 110 -9.78 7.33 13.59
C LEU A 110 -9.03 7.76 12.32
N THR A 111 -7.74 7.45 12.25
CA THR A 111 -6.93 7.71 11.05
C THR A 111 -7.45 6.94 9.83
N ASN A 112 -7.74 5.65 9.99
CA ASN A 112 -8.28 4.82 8.92
C ASN A 112 -9.68 5.28 8.47
N MET A 113 -10.52 5.74 9.38
CA MET A 113 -11.81 6.37 9.02
C MET A 113 -11.60 7.63 8.20
N GLY A 114 -10.66 8.50 8.60
CA GLY A 114 -10.31 9.70 7.85
C GLY A 114 -9.78 9.36 6.45
N ASN A 115 -8.92 8.37 6.35
CA ASN A 115 -8.40 7.88 5.06
C ASN A 115 -9.53 7.36 4.17
N SER A 116 -10.43 6.53 4.68
CA SER A 116 -11.59 6.03 3.93
C SER A 116 -12.48 7.15 3.40
N ILE A 117 -12.71 8.19 4.19
CA ILE A 117 -13.47 9.38 3.73
C ILE A 117 -12.73 10.08 2.58
N SER A 118 -11.42 10.22 2.67
CA SER A 118 -10.58 10.80 1.61
C SER A 118 -10.67 10.00 0.30
N GLU A 119 -10.64 8.66 0.37
CA GLU A 119 -10.76 7.79 -0.79
C GLU A 119 -12.12 7.96 -1.49
N PHE A 120 -13.22 7.96 -0.74
CA PHE A 120 -14.54 8.19 -1.32
C PHE A 120 -14.68 9.61 -1.90
N ALA A 121 -14.05 10.61 -1.29
CA ALA A 121 -14.01 11.95 -1.85
C ALA A 121 -13.23 12.00 -3.18
N GLY A 122 -12.11 11.28 -3.26
CA GLY A 122 -11.33 11.13 -4.50
C GLY A 122 -12.10 10.43 -5.61
N ILE A 123 -12.83 9.35 -5.30
CA ILE A 123 -13.72 8.67 -6.24
C ILE A 123 -14.82 9.63 -6.73
N ALA A 124 -15.45 10.36 -5.82
CA ALA A 124 -16.49 11.32 -6.16
C ALA A 124 -15.95 12.39 -7.12
N ALA A 125 -14.82 13.00 -6.81
CA ALA A 125 -14.20 14.04 -7.63
C ALA A 125 -13.79 13.49 -9.02
N SER A 126 -13.25 12.30 -9.09
CA SER A 126 -12.85 11.67 -10.34
C SER A 126 -14.04 11.38 -11.27
N LEU A 127 -15.15 10.89 -10.73
CA LEU A 127 -16.35 10.57 -11.49
C LEU A 127 -17.16 11.83 -11.88
N GLU A 128 -17.04 12.90 -11.10
CA GLU A 128 -17.65 14.20 -11.42
C GLU A 128 -17.07 14.81 -12.71
N ILE A 129 -15.78 14.53 -13.01
CA ILE A 129 -15.14 14.93 -14.29
C ILE A 129 -15.86 14.29 -15.49
N PHE A 130 -16.39 13.09 -15.33
CA PHE A 130 -17.18 12.38 -16.36
C PHE A 130 -18.67 12.74 -16.32
N GLY A 131 -19.08 13.72 -15.52
CA GLY A 131 -20.47 14.17 -15.41
C GLY A 131 -21.36 13.26 -14.55
N ILE A 132 -20.77 12.34 -13.78
CA ILE A 132 -21.54 11.44 -12.90
C ILE A 132 -21.73 12.14 -11.55
N ASN A 133 -23.00 12.22 -11.11
CA ASN A 133 -23.33 12.87 -9.85
C ASN A 133 -22.76 12.10 -8.65
N LYS A 134 -22.06 12.83 -7.75
CA LYS A 134 -21.45 12.27 -6.53
C LYS A 134 -22.43 11.53 -5.63
N PHE A 135 -23.69 11.94 -5.59
CA PHE A 135 -24.73 11.28 -4.78
C PHE A 135 -25.10 9.89 -5.30
N VAL A 136 -24.75 9.56 -6.54
CA VAL A 136 -24.92 8.23 -7.14
C VAL A 136 -23.61 7.45 -7.10
N SER A 137 -22.50 8.08 -7.44
CA SER A 137 -21.20 7.43 -7.55
C SER A 137 -20.71 6.87 -6.21
N VAL A 138 -20.79 7.66 -5.13
CA VAL A 138 -20.28 7.23 -3.82
C VAL A 138 -21.04 6.03 -3.27
N PRO A 139 -22.39 6.00 -3.19
CA PRO A 139 -23.11 4.81 -2.73
C PRO A 139 -22.87 3.56 -3.59
N VAL A 140 -22.81 3.72 -4.90
CA VAL A 140 -22.53 2.58 -5.81
C VAL A 140 -21.14 2.01 -5.54
N CYS A 141 -20.12 2.85 -5.45
CA CYS A 141 -18.76 2.42 -5.13
C CYS A 141 -18.68 1.80 -3.73
N ALA A 142 -19.37 2.35 -2.74
CA ALA A 142 -19.40 1.80 -1.40
C ALA A 142 -19.98 0.37 -1.38
N VAL A 143 -21.07 0.13 -2.11
CA VAL A 143 -21.67 -1.20 -2.27
C VAL A 143 -20.72 -2.15 -2.97
N LEU A 144 -20.06 -1.72 -4.04
CA LEU A 144 -19.08 -2.53 -4.78
C LEU A 144 -17.89 -2.93 -3.89
N VAL A 145 -17.32 -1.98 -3.15
CA VAL A 145 -16.21 -2.24 -2.21
C VAL A 145 -16.65 -3.18 -1.10
N TRP A 146 -17.88 -3.06 -0.61
CA TRP A 146 -18.42 -3.95 0.42
C TRP A 146 -18.64 -5.38 -0.09
N LEU A 147 -19.05 -5.56 -1.34
CA LEU A 147 -19.29 -6.87 -1.95
C LEU A 147 -17.99 -7.63 -2.31
N LEU A 148 -16.89 -6.91 -2.61
CA LEU A 148 -15.62 -7.50 -3.02
C LEU A 148 -15.02 -8.50 -2.00
N PRO A 149 -14.93 -8.21 -0.70
CA PRO A 149 -14.35 -9.11 0.28
C PRO A 149 -15.30 -10.25 0.73
N MET A 150 -16.56 -10.24 0.29
CA MET A 150 -17.53 -11.30 0.66
C MET A 150 -17.41 -12.57 -0.19
N ARG A 151 -16.44 -12.62 -1.10
CA ARG A 151 -16.10 -13.81 -1.88
C ARG A 151 -14.84 -14.44 -1.33
#